data_ab684bdfcedc1338756b5aa16499122d
#
_entry.id   ab684bdfcedc1338756b5aa16499122d
#
_cell.length_a   1.000
_cell.length_b   1.000
_cell.length_c   1.000
_cell.angle_alpha   90.00
_cell.angle_beta   90.00
_cell.angle_gamma   90.00
#
_symmetry.space_group_name_H-M   'P 1'
#
loop_
_entity.id
_entity.type
_entity.pdbx_description
1 polymer ?
#
loop_
_entity_poly.entity_id
_entity_poly.type
_entity_poly.pdbx_seq_one_letter_code
_entity_poly.pdbx_strand_id
1 'polypeptide(L)'
;GPKFRCELLRHGFYPAGGGEAVVHVTPSATLNSLELLERGKLLKRSATAIVSRLPLHISEREIGTLRSKLGWKKKELATEEVNSRGPGNVILARLEFEKLTEMFIGFGEKGVSAERVAGRVAKDISAYLKCNAPAGEHLTDQLLLPLGIAAHQGQTSRFRGTGVSGHTQTHIEVLKSFLGIEVESSMDDDGGAATFTLRPHGSYESSLSSDRTK
;
A
#
# COMPACT_ATOMS: atom_id res chain seq x y z
N GLY A 1 5.83 1.20 18.16
CA GLY A 1 6.67 1.04 16.98
C GLY A 1 7.44 2.31 16.63
N PRO A 2 8.36 2.27 15.67
CA PRO A 2 9.16 3.42 15.25
C PRO A 2 8.27 4.54 14.69
N LYS A 3 8.73 5.79 14.83
CA LYS A 3 8.05 6.95 14.24
C LYS A 3 8.84 7.43 13.03
N PHE A 4 8.13 7.78 11.97
CA PHE A 4 8.72 8.27 10.73
C PHE A 4 8.18 9.67 10.42
N ARG A 5 9.08 10.54 9.95
CA ARG A 5 8.74 11.82 9.34
C ARG A 5 9.49 11.89 8.03
N CYS A 6 8.77 12.08 6.93
CA CYS A 6 9.36 12.25 5.61
C CYS A 6 9.06 13.67 5.11
N GLU A 7 10.07 14.33 4.55
CA GLU A 7 9.97 15.64 3.96
C GLU A 7 10.58 15.59 2.56
N LEU A 8 9.79 15.93 1.54
CA LEU A 8 10.25 16.04 0.16
C LEU A 8 10.80 17.45 -0.04
N LEU A 9 12.13 17.56 -0.25
CA LEU A 9 12.81 18.84 -0.44
C LEU A 9 12.82 19.26 -1.92
N ARG A 10 12.87 18.28 -2.83
CA ARG A 10 12.90 18.54 -4.27
C ARG A 10 12.34 17.35 -5.05
N HIS A 11 11.49 17.65 -6.01
CA HIS A 11 10.97 16.65 -6.94
C HIS A 11 12.07 16.16 -7.89
N GLY A 12 12.01 14.87 -8.25
CA GLY A 12 12.85 14.25 -9.26
C GLY A 12 12.12 13.13 -9.97
N PHE A 13 12.32 13.02 -11.28
CA PHE A 13 11.70 12.01 -12.11
C PHE A 13 12.76 11.25 -12.89
N TYR A 14 12.50 9.95 -13.09
CA TYR A 14 13.33 9.12 -13.96
C TYR A 14 13.20 9.58 -15.42
N PRO A 15 14.29 9.58 -16.24
CA PRO A 15 15.65 9.16 -15.91
C PRO A 15 16.54 10.28 -15.33
N ALA A 16 16.12 11.54 -15.35
CA ALA A 16 16.95 12.68 -14.97
C ALA A 16 17.29 12.71 -13.46
N GLY A 17 16.43 12.13 -12.62
CA GLY A 17 16.63 12.09 -11.18
C GLY A 17 16.67 13.46 -10.52
N GLY A 18 17.55 13.61 -9.54
CA GLY A 18 17.78 14.88 -8.83
C GLY A 18 16.73 15.22 -7.78
N GLY A 19 15.86 14.30 -7.44
CA GLY A 19 14.97 14.40 -6.28
C GLY A 19 15.75 14.33 -4.97
N GLU A 20 15.19 14.93 -3.92
CA GLU A 20 15.79 14.94 -2.60
C GLU A 20 14.68 14.83 -1.54
N ALA A 21 14.84 13.89 -0.62
CA ALA A 21 13.95 13.73 0.51
C ALA A 21 14.76 13.47 1.78
N VAL A 22 14.25 13.95 2.91
CA VAL A 22 14.82 13.68 4.24
C VAL A 22 13.84 12.81 5.00
N VAL A 23 14.33 11.71 5.54
CA VAL A 23 13.55 10.80 6.38
C VAL A 23 14.13 10.81 7.78
N HIS A 24 13.32 11.22 8.76
CA HIS A 24 13.65 11.13 10.18
C HIS A 24 13.02 9.86 10.75
N VAL A 25 13.83 9.03 11.37
CA VAL A 25 13.37 7.80 12.00
C VAL A 25 13.68 7.87 13.49
N THR A 26 12.65 7.79 14.32
CA THR A 26 12.81 7.54 15.76
C THR A 26 12.66 6.04 15.97
N PRO A 27 13.74 5.32 16.31
CA PRO A 27 13.69 3.86 16.45
C PRO A 27 12.81 3.44 17.62
N SER A 28 12.36 2.19 17.58
CA SER A 28 11.68 1.52 18.69
C SER A 28 12.35 0.15 18.90
N ALA A 29 12.55 -0.23 20.14
CA ALA A 29 13.14 -1.54 20.47
C ALA A 29 12.23 -2.71 20.07
N THR A 30 10.90 -2.47 20.03
CA THR A 30 9.91 -3.49 19.70
C THR A 30 8.91 -2.98 18.68
N LEU A 31 8.40 -3.90 17.88
CA LEU A 31 7.25 -3.69 17.02
C LEU A 31 6.00 -4.25 17.69
N ASN A 32 4.89 -3.54 17.55
CA ASN A 32 3.61 -3.99 18.09
C ASN A 32 2.92 -4.95 17.11
N SER A 33 2.07 -5.81 17.65
CA SER A 33 1.12 -6.58 16.84
C SER A 33 0.16 -5.68 16.08
N LEU A 34 -0.38 -6.21 14.99
CA LEU A 34 -1.41 -5.55 14.18
C LEU A 34 -2.59 -6.51 13.98
N GLU A 35 -3.80 -6.03 14.21
CA GLU A 35 -5.03 -6.67 13.72
C GLU A 35 -5.74 -5.74 12.73
N LEU A 36 -5.68 -6.09 11.45
CA LEU A 36 -6.24 -5.30 10.35
C LEU A 36 -7.09 -6.20 9.44
N LEU A 37 -8.31 -6.52 9.87
CA LEU A 37 -9.21 -7.42 9.13
C LEU A 37 -10.22 -6.67 8.26
N GLU A 38 -10.43 -5.39 8.52
CA GLU A 38 -11.32 -4.51 7.77
C GLU A 38 -10.76 -3.09 7.69
N ARG A 39 -11.08 -2.37 6.63
CA ARG A 39 -10.61 -0.99 6.41
C ARG A 39 -11.45 0.08 7.09
N GLY A 40 -12.68 -0.28 7.51
CA GLY A 40 -13.65 0.68 8.03
C GLY A 40 -14.27 1.54 6.92
N LYS A 41 -14.93 2.64 7.30
CA LYS A 41 -15.59 3.56 6.37
C LYS A 41 -14.57 4.40 5.61
N LEU A 42 -14.87 4.70 4.34
CA LEU A 42 -14.10 5.67 3.57
C LEU A 42 -14.41 7.09 4.09
N LEU A 43 -13.39 7.75 4.62
CA LEU A 43 -13.50 9.09 5.20
C LEU A 43 -13.21 10.18 4.16
N LYS A 44 -12.17 9.95 3.34
CA LYS A 44 -11.72 10.94 2.35
C LYS A 44 -11.09 10.23 1.16
N ARG A 45 -11.24 10.87 0.00
CA ARG A 45 -10.54 10.48 -1.22
C ARG A 45 -10.04 11.72 -1.94
N SER A 46 -8.87 11.60 -2.55
CA SER A 46 -8.28 12.70 -3.33
C SER A 46 -7.33 12.14 -4.39
N ALA A 47 -7.15 12.88 -5.47
CA ALA A 47 -6.06 12.62 -6.41
C ALA A 47 -5.44 13.93 -6.87
N THR A 48 -4.11 13.89 -7.04
CA THR A 48 -3.32 14.97 -7.62
C THR A 48 -2.53 14.41 -8.79
N ALA A 49 -2.65 15.05 -9.95
CA ALA A 49 -1.80 14.78 -11.10
C ALA A 49 -0.72 15.86 -11.16
N ILE A 50 0.54 15.44 -11.06
CA ILE A 50 1.71 16.29 -10.97
C ILE A 50 2.47 16.22 -12.30
N VAL A 51 2.85 17.37 -12.84
CA VAL A 51 3.73 17.46 -14.01
C VAL A 51 4.94 18.35 -13.71
N SER A 52 6.05 18.03 -14.35
CA SER A 52 7.25 18.86 -14.36
C SER A 52 7.81 18.92 -15.77
N ARG A 53 8.08 20.15 -16.26
CA ARG A 53 8.62 20.38 -17.62
C ARG A 53 7.81 19.67 -18.73
N LEU A 54 6.55 19.49 -18.49
CA LEU A 54 5.55 18.97 -19.43
C LEU A 54 4.34 19.92 -19.43
N PRO A 55 3.59 19.98 -20.55
CA PRO A 55 2.41 20.83 -20.62
C PRO A 55 1.36 20.47 -19.55
N LEU A 56 0.83 21.47 -18.85
CA LEU A 56 -0.14 21.29 -17.76
C LEU A 56 -1.41 20.54 -18.22
N HIS A 57 -1.80 20.69 -19.49
CA HIS A 57 -2.98 19.98 -20.03
C HIS A 57 -2.87 18.45 -19.93
N ILE A 58 -1.65 17.87 -19.72
CA ILE A 58 -1.49 16.45 -19.50
C ILE A 58 -2.14 16.06 -18.16
N SER A 59 -1.79 16.74 -17.07
CA SER A 59 -2.41 16.50 -15.76
C SER A 59 -3.91 16.84 -15.75
N GLU A 60 -4.35 17.85 -16.49
CA GLU A 60 -5.77 18.17 -16.62
C GLU A 60 -6.57 17.04 -17.28
N ARG A 61 -6.03 16.42 -18.33
CA ARG A 61 -6.65 15.26 -19.00
C ARG A 61 -6.67 14.01 -18.11
N GLU A 62 -5.62 13.81 -17.32
CA GLU A 62 -5.56 12.72 -16.31
C GLU A 62 -6.66 12.90 -15.27
N ILE A 63 -6.77 14.08 -14.69
CA ILE A 63 -7.79 14.42 -13.70
C ILE A 63 -9.21 14.33 -14.30
N GLY A 64 -9.38 14.79 -15.52
CA GLY A 64 -10.64 14.64 -16.27
C GLY A 64 -11.05 13.17 -16.44
N THR A 65 -10.09 12.32 -16.73
CA THR A 65 -10.30 10.87 -16.87
C THR A 65 -10.64 10.20 -15.54
N LEU A 66 -9.93 10.51 -14.45
CA LEU A 66 -10.25 10.01 -13.12
C LEU A 66 -11.66 10.44 -12.69
N ARG A 67 -11.98 11.73 -12.92
CA ARG A 67 -13.32 12.26 -12.62
C ARG A 67 -14.42 11.50 -13.34
N SER A 68 -14.25 11.26 -14.62
CA SER A 68 -15.24 10.56 -15.45
C SER A 68 -15.41 9.10 -15.04
N LYS A 69 -14.29 8.38 -14.82
CA LYS A 69 -14.31 6.95 -14.52
C LYS A 69 -14.73 6.62 -13.09
N LEU A 70 -14.38 7.47 -12.11
CA LEU A 70 -14.61 7.21 -10.69
C LEU A 70 -15.79 8.02 -10.11
N GLY A 71 -16.36 8.94 -10.86
CA GLY A 71 -17.44 9.82 -10.39
C GLY A 71 -17.00 10.77 -9.27
N TRP A 72 -15.69 11.11 -9.19
CA TRP A 72 -15.16 11.96 -8.12
C TRP A 72 -15.52 13.43 -8.36
N LYS A 73 -15.68 14.16 -7.26
CA LYS A 73 -16.03 15.59 -7.31
C LYS A 73 -14.80 16.44 -7.62
N LYS A 74 -15.00 17.61 -8.22
CA LYS A 74 -13.90 18.55 -8.55
C LYS A 74 -13.00 18.87 -7.34
N LYS A 75 -13.58 19.03 -6.15
CA LYS A 75 -12.83 19.33 -4.91
C LYS A 75 -11.94 18.18 -4.39
N GLU A 76 -12.12 16.98 -4.93
CA GLU A 76 -11.33 15.80 -4.59
C GLU A 76 -10.12 15.62 -5.51
N LEU A 77 -9.98 16.49 -6.51
CA LEU A 77 -9.06 16.38 -7.63
C LEU A 77 -8.25 17.66 -7.78
N ALA A 78 -6.95 17.52 -7.99
CA ALA A 78 -6.03 18.65 -8.20
C ALA A 78 -5.02 18.35 -9.32
N THR A 79 -4.52 19.42 -9.93
CA THR A 79 -3.36 19.39 -10.81
C THR A 79 -2.26 20.23 -10.17
N GLU A 80 -1.01 19.81 -10.31
CA GLU A 80 0.14 20.52 -9.75
C GLU A 80 1.26 20.56 -10.80
N GLU A 81 1.87 21.73 -10.95
CA GLU A 81 3.10 21.90 -11.72
C GLU A 81 4.26 22.11 -10.75
N VAL A 82 5.28 21.26 -10.84
CA VAL A 82 6.45 21.30 -9.97
C VAL A 82 7.73 21.49 -10.77
N ASN A 83 8.80 21.86 -10.08
CA ASN A 83 10.11 22.02 -10.70
C ASN A 83 10.99 20.79 -10.43
N SER A 84 11.62 20.24 -11.47
CA SER A 84 12.60 19.15 -11.36
C SER A 84 13.66 19.26 -12.47
N ARG A 85 14.69 18.43 -12.41
CA ARG A 85 15.77 18.44 -13.42
C ARG A 85 15.32 18.02 -14.81
N GLY A 86 14.38 17.11 -14.91
CA GLY A 86 13.86 16.56 -16.17
C GLY A 86 12.35 16.51 -16.22
N PRO A 87 11.78 16.19 -17.39
CA PRO A 87 10.34 16.04 -17.51
C PRO A 87 9.84 14.88 -16.66
N GLY A 88 8.66 15.04 -16.10
CA GLY A 88 8.01 13.99 -15.30
C GLY A 88 6.53 14.22 -15.15
N ASN A 89 5.84 13.12 -14.93
CA ASN A 89 4.41 13.10 -14.66
C ASN A 89 4.07 11.95 -13.72
N VAL A 90 3.24 12.21 -12.72
CA VAL A 90 2.73 11.21 -11.80
C VAL A 90 1.33 11.56 -11.32
N ILE A 91 0.47 10.56 -11.22
CA ILE A 91 -0.82 10.63 -10.53
C ILE A 91 -0.64 10.00 -9.16
N LEU A 92 -1.06 10.71 -8.11
CA LEU A 92 -1.15 10.22 -6.75
C LEU A 92 -2.61 10.24 -6.33
N ALA A 93 -3.22 9.08 -6.16
CA ALA A 93 -4.59 8.96 -5.66
C ALA A 93 -4.58 8.34 -4.27
N ARG A 94 -5.34 8.91 -3.34
CA ARG A 94 -5.36 8.55 -1.93
C ARG A 94 -6.78 8.26 -1.48
N LEU A 95 -6.95 7.13 -0.81
CA LEU A 95 -8.17 6.72 -0.15
C LEU A 95 -7.90 6.60 1.36
N GLU A 96 -8.51 7.47 2.16
CA GLU A 96 -8.38 7.48 3.62
C GLU A 96 -9.58 6.77 4.23
N PHE A 97 -9.34 5.67 4.91
CA PHE A 97 -10.34 4.91 5.66
C PHE A 97 -10.13 5.11 7.16
N GLU A 98 -11.06 4.63 7.97
CA GLU A 98 -10.96 4.73 9.44
C GLU A 98 -9.71 4.06 10.00
N LYS A 99 -9.24 2.96 9.39
CA LYS A 99 -8.13 2.15 9.92
C LYS A 99 -6.84 2.24 9.12
N LEU A 100 -6.89 2.72 7.89
CA LEU A 100 -5.71 2.83 7.01
C LEU A 100 -5.89 3.88 5.91
N THR A 101 -4.79 4.18 5.26
CA THR A 101 -4.77 4.95 4.02
C THR A 101 -4.14 4.10 2.92
N GLU A 102 -4.81 4.01 1.76
CA GLU A 102 -4.29 3.34 0.57
C GLU A 102 -3.93 4.37 -0.51
N MET A 103 -2.81 4.12 -1.19
CA MET A 103 -2.29 4.99 -2.24
C MET A 103 -2.22 4.24 -3.57
N PHE A 104 -2.67 4.92 -4.63
CA PHE A 104 -2.57 4.44 -6.01
C PHE A 104 -1.73 5.41 -6.81
N ILE A 105 -0.72 4.89 -7.52
CA ILE A 105 0.26 5.69 -8.21
C ILE A 105 0.27 5.31 -9.69
N GLY A 106 0.23 6.32 -10.56
CA GLY A 106 0.38 6.14 -12.00
C GLY A 106 1.48 7.05 -12.55
N PHE A 107 2.55 6.47 -13.09
CA PHE A 107 3.60 7.25 -13.74
C PHE A 107 3.29 7.45 -15.21
N GLY A 108 3.53 8.69 -15.68
CA GLY A 108 3.51 8.98 -17.10
C GLY A 108 4.68 8.31 -17.83
N GLU A 109 4.38 7.74 -18.98
CA GLU A 109 5.34 7.05 -19.83
C GLU A 109 5.38 7.69 -21.23
N LYS A 110 6.57 7.75 -21.85
CA LYS A 110 6.69 8.25 -23.21
C LYS A 110 5.86 7.40 -24.19
N GLY A 111 5.00 8.05 -24.97
CA GLY A 111 4.12 7.36 -25.93
C GLY A 111 2.82 6.80 -25.34
N VAL A 112 2.60 6.96 -24.04
CA VAL A 112 1.34 6.59 -23.38
C VAL A 112 0.49 7.84 -23.15
N SER A 113 -0.76 7.80 -23.55
CA SER A 113 -1.66 8.96 -23.37
C SER A 113 -2.03 9.17 -21.89
N ALA A 114 -2.31 10.41 -21.52
CA ALA A 114 -2.78 10.81 -20.20
C ALA A 114 -4.01 9.98 -19.76
N GLU A 115 -4.96 9.75 -20.68
CA GLU A 115 -6.17 8.97 -20.41
C GLU A 115 -5.85 7.50 -20.11
N ARG A 116 -4.80 6.95 -20.73
CA ARG A 116 -4.40 5.56 -20.51
C ARG A 116 -3.72 5.41 -19.15
N VAL A 117 -2.86 6.34 -18.75
CA VAL A 117 -2.23 6.38 -17.42
C VAL A 117 -3.32 6.48 -16.34
N ALA A 118 -4.19 7.49 -16.43
CA ALA A 118 -5.28 7.69 -15.48
C ALA A 118 -6.29 6.53 -15.49
N GLY A 119 -6.51 5.91 -16.65
CA GLY A 119 -7.39 4.75 -16.81
C GLY A 119 -6.90 3.53 -16.06
N ARG A 120 -5.57 3.28 -15.98
CA ARG A 120 -4.96 2.23 -15.17
C ARG A 120 -5.22 2.49 -13.69
N VAL A 121 -4.90 3.70 -13.21
CA VAL A 121 -5.13 4.10 -11.81
C VAL A 121 -6.60 3.95 -11.42
N ALA A 122 -7.53 4.40 -12.28
CA ALA A 122 -8.97 4.25 -12.02
C ALA A 122 -9.41 2.78 -11.95
N LYS A 123 -8.82 1.91 -12.76
CA LYS A 123 -9.08 0.46 -12.75
C LYS A 123 -8.61 -0.15 -11.43
N ASP A 124 -7.40 0.20 -10.99
CA ASP A 124 -6.80 -0.34 -9.74
C ASP A 124 -7.59 0.11 -8.51
N ILE A 125 -7.99 1.39 -8.45
CA ILE A 125 -8.88 1.91 -7.41
C ILE A 125 -10.21 1.15 -7.41
N SER A 126 -10.81 0.95 -8.59
CA SER A 126 -12.10 0.26 -8.70
C SER A 126 -12.00 -1.22 -8.29
N ALA A 127 -10.91 -1.89 -8.64
CA ALA A 127 -10.65 -3.27 -8.25
C ALA A 127 -10.47 -3.38 -6.73
N TYR A 128 -9.67 -2.50 -6.12
CA TYR A 128 -9.49 -2.44 -4.68
C TYR A 128 -10.78 -2.16 -3.92
N LEU A 129 -11.61 -1.23 -4.40
CA LEU A 129 -12.88 -0.92 -3.75
C LEU A 129 -13.90 -2.07 -3.83
N LYS A 130 -13.84 -2.90 -4.88
CA LYS A 130 -14.66 -4.11 -5.02
C LYS A 130 -14.16 -5.25 -4.13
N CYS A 131 -12.85 -5.40 -4.02
CA CYS A 131 -12.24 -6.34 -3.09
C CYS A 131 -12.41 -5.80 -1.67
N ASN A 132 -13.05 -6.53 -0.78
CA ASN A 132 -13.30 -6.09 0.61
C ASN A 132 -12.07 -6.25 1.53
N ALA A 133 -10.87 -6.44 0.98
CA ALA A 133 -9.62 -6.48 1.75
C ALA A 133 -9.20 -5.09 2.21
N PRO A 134 -8.73 -4.89 3.45
CA PRO A 134 -8.16 -3.61 3.90
C PRO A 134 -6.85 -3.27 3.19
N ALA A 135 -5.91 -4.20 3.06
CA ALA A 135 -4.63 -3.95 2.41
C ALA A 135 -4.70 -4.27 0.90
N GLY A 136 -4.31 -3.31 0.07
CA GLY A 136 -4.08 -3.52 -1.36
C GLY A 136 -2.82 -4.38 -1.60
N GLU A 137 -2.52 -4.70 -2.85
CA GLU A 137 -1.42 -5.60 -3.22
C GLU A 137 -0.07 -5.13 -2.65
N HIS A 138 0.28 -3.86 -2.85
CA HIS A 138 1.55 -3.31 -2.36
C HIS A 138 1.61 -3.25 -0.84
N LEU A 139 0.54 -2.83 -0.18
CA LEU A 139 0.49 -2.76 1.28
C LEU A 139 0.53 -4.16 1.90
N THR A 140 -0.10 -5.16 1.27
CA THR A 140 -0.02 -6.57 1.70
C THR A 140 1.44 -7.02 1.78
N ASP A 141 2.22 -6.79 0.73
CA ASP A 141 3.63 -7.16 0.70
C ASP A 141 4.48 -6.34 1.71
N GLN A 142 4.22 -5.04 1.82
CA GLN A 142 4.94 -4.16 2.74
C GLN A 142 4.68 -4.46 4.22
N LEU A 143 3.52 -5.00 4.58
CA LEU A 143 3.19 -5.38 5.96
C LEU A 143 3.92 -6.64 6.43
N LEU A 144 4.30 -7.55 5.52
CA LEU A 144 4.90 -8.83 5.88
C LEU A 144 6.20 -8.68 6.67
N LEU A 145 7.12 -7.81 6.24
CA LEU A 145 8.41 -7.66 6.93
C LEU A 145 8.29 -7.09 8.35
N PRO A 146 7.64 -5.94 8.59
CA PRO A 146 7.50 -5.42 9.95
C PRO A 146 6.71 -6.34 10.87
N LEU A 147 5.68 -7.02 10.36
CA LEU A 147 4.91 -7.98 11.16
C LEU A 147 5.67 -9.29 11.38
N GLY A 148 6.52 -9.69 10.44
CA GLY A 148 7.46 -10.80 10.60
C GLY A 148 8.47 -10.52 11.70
N ILE A 149 9.03 -9.31 11.76
CA ILE A 149 9.92 -8.89 12.85
C ILE A 149 9.16 -8.85 14.20
N ALA A 150 7.91 -8.36 14.21
CA ALA A 150 7.08 -8.39 15.41
C ALA A 150 6.82 -9.83 15.88
N ALA A 151 6.58 -10.77 14.94
CA ALA A 151 6.42 -12.19 15.26
C ALA A 151 7.70 -12.81 15.84
N HIS A 152 8.87 -12.50 15.27
CA HIS A 152 10.16 -12.90 15.84
C HIS A 152 10.38 -12.36 17.26
N GLN A 153 9.79 -11.21 17.59
CA GLN A 153 9.79 -10.60 18.94
C GLN A 153 8.66 -11.12 19.85
N GLY A 154 7.96 -12.19 19.47
CA GLY A 154 6.93 -12.81 20.30
C GLY A 154 5.51 -12.28 20.10
N GLN A 155 5.27 -11.42 19.10
CA GLN A 155 3.94 -10.86 18.83
C GLN A 155 3.18 -11.68 17.78
N THR A 156 1.85 -11.77 17.91
CA THR A 156 0.99 -12.35 16.85
C THR A 156 0.23 -11.25 16.16
N SER A 157 0.27 -11.26 14.83
CA SER A 157 -0.43 -10.28 13.99
C SER A 157 -1.33 -10.97 12.98
N ARG A 158 -2.48 -10.35 12.68
CA ARG A 158 -3.40 -10.79 11.63
C ARG A 158 -3.79 -9.60 10.75
N PHE A 159 -3.72 -9.80 9.46
CA PHE A 159 -4.25 -8.82 8.52
C PHE A 159 -4.88 -9.49 7.31
N ARG A 160 -5.75 -8.78 6.64
CA ARG A 160 -6.42 -9.24 5.41
C ARG A 160 -5.97 -8.35 4.26
N GLY A 161 -5.52 -8.97 3.18
CA GLY A 161 -5.00 -8.28 1.99
C GLY A 161 -5.58 -8.85 0.71
N THR A 162 -5.37 -8.14 -0.40
CA THR A 162 -5.65 -8.69 -1.72
C THR A 162 -4.72 -9.88 -1.95
N GLY A 163 -5.23 -10.95 -2.45
CA GLY A 163 -4.64 -12.25 -2.79
C GLY A 163 -3.13 -12.48 -2.59
N VAL A 164 -2.70 -13.69 -2.76
CA VAL A 164 -1.29 -14.08 -2.63
C VAL A 164 -0.64 -14.03 -4.02
N SER A 165 0.18 -13.01 -4.29
CA SER A 165 0.99 -12.95 -5.49
C SER A 165 2.21 -13.87 -5.40
N GLY A 166 2.85 -14.19 -6.53
CA GLY A 166 4.12 -14.93 -6.52
C GLY A 166 5.23 -14.20 -5.73
N HIS A 167 5.20 -12.87 -5.72
CA HIS A 167 6.12 -12.04 -4.93
C HIS A 167 5.86 -12.19 -3.43
N THR A 168 4.60 -12.09 -3.03
CA THR A 168 4.15 -12.32 -1.64
C THR A 168 4.56 -13.71 -1.15
N GLN A 169 4.39 -14.75 -1.98
CA GLN A 169 4.78 -16.11 -1.63
C GLN A 169 6.29 -16.24 -1.37
N THR A 170 7.11 -15.71 -2.27
CA THR A 170 8.57 -15.71 -2.08
C THR A 170 8.98 -14.94 -0.84
N HIS A 171 8.35 -13.79 -0.56
CA HIS A 171 8.61 -12.99 0.62
C HIS A 171 8.30 -13.79 1.92
N ILE A 172 7.17 -14.48 1.96
CA ILE A 172 6.80 -15.35 3.10
C ILE A 172 7.86 -16.42 3.36
N GLU A 173 8.32 -17.12 2.32
CA GLU A 173 9.34 -18.17 2.46
C GLU A 173 10.68 -17.61 2.99
N VAL A 174 11.08 -16.44 2.51
CA VAL A 174 12.27 -15.74 3.03
C VAL A 174 12.11 -15.39 4.51
N LEU A 175 10.97 -14.82 4.90
CA LEU A 175 10.70 -14.46 6.30
C LEU A 175 10.73 -15.69 7.23
N LYS A 176 10.10 -16.79 6.84
CA LYS A 176 10.14 -18.05 7.60
C LYS A 176 11.57 -18.54 7.77
N SER A 177 12.36 -18.52 6.71
CA SER A 177 13.75 -19.00 6.71
C SER A 177 14.68 -18.16 7.60
N PHE A 178 14.56 -16.82 7.54
CA PHE A 178 15.47 -15.92 8.23
C PHE A 178 15.05 -15.57 9.65
N LEU A 179 13.75 -15.48 9.93
CA LEU A 179 13.23 -15.05 11.23
C LEU A 179 12.74 -16.20 12.10
N GLY A 180 12.64 -17.42 11.57
CA GLY A 180 12.15 -18.58 12.33
C GLY A 180 10.72 -18.35 12.84
N ILE A 181 9.85 -17.82 12.01
CA ILE A 181 8.45 -17.51 12.36
C ILE A 181 7.50 -18.41 11.58
N GLU A 182 6.24 -18.46 12.02
CA GLU A 182 5.16 -19.08 11.27
C GLU A 182 4.34 -18.01 10.54
N VAL A 183 4.09 -18.25 9.26
CA VAL A 183 3.20 -17.43 8.44
C VAL A 183 2.18 -18.34 7.78
N GLU A 184 0.91 -18.13 8.08
CA GLU A 184 -0.21 -18.80 7.45
C GLU A 184 -0.98 -17.81 6.57
N SER A 185 -1.45 -18.28 5.43
CA SER A 185 -2.34 -17.52 4.55
C SER A 185 -3.53 -18.38 4.15
N SER A 186 -4.73 -17.87 4.32
CA SER A 186 -5.98 -18.51 3.89
C SER A 186 -6.73 -17.59 2.94
N MET A 187 -7.05 -18.10 1.74
CA MET A 187 -7.88 -17.35 0.79
C MET A 187 -9.34 -17.32 1.28
N ASP A 188 -10.00 -16.20 1.04
CA ASP A 188 -11.44 -16.09 1.23
C ASP A 188 -12.20 -16.92 0.16
N ASP A 189 -13.44 -17.28 0.45
CA ASP A 189 -14.27 -18.12 -0.43
C ASP A 189 -14.50 -17.49 -1.82
N ASP A 190 -14.49 -16.17 -1.92
CA ASP A 190 -14.62 -15.42 -3.18
C ASP A 190 -13.31 -15.29 -3.95
N GLY A 191 -12.17 -15.76 -3.38
CA GLY A 191 -10.86 -15.74 -3.99
C GLY A 191 -10.25 -14.35 -4.18
N GLY A 192 -10.94 -13.29 -3.72
CA GLY A 192 -10.50 -11.90 -3.92
C GLY A 192 -9.58 -11.37 -2.85
N ALA A 193 -9.55 -11.99 -1.67
CA ALA A 193 -8.74 -11.58 -0.53
C ALA A 193 -8.12 -12.80 0.17
N ALA A 194 -7.09 -12.56 0.97
CA ALA A 194 -6.46 -13.56 1.82
C ALA A 194 -6.24 -12.99 3.22
N THR A 195 -6.41 -13.84 4.24
CA THR A 195 -6.05 -13.53 5.61
C THR A 195 -4.68 -14.10 5.92
N PHE A 196 -3.79 -13.24 6.39
CA PHE A 196 -2.42 -13.58 6.80
C PHE A 196 -2.33 -13.57 8.33
N THR A 197 -1.74 -14.62 8.90
CA THR A 197 -1.41 -14.71 10.31
C THR A 197 0.09 -14.93 10.45
N LEU A 198 0.76 -14.04 11.17
CA LEU A 198 2.20 -14.13 11.47
C LEU A 198 2.35 -14.31 12.98
N ARG A 199 3.08 -15.34 13.42
CA ARG A 199 3.25 -15.66 14.83
C ARG A 199 4.63 -16.26 15.13
N PRO A 200 5.06 -16.24 16.41
CA PRO A 200 6.26 -16.94 16.83
C PRO A 200 6.18 -18.43 16.50
N HIS A 201 7.33 -19.04 16.21
CA HIS A 201 7.41 -20.49 16.03
C HIS A 201 7.03 -21.22 17.33
N GLY A 202 6.25 -22.29 17.22
CA GLY A 202 5.86 -23.12 18.37
C GLY A 202 4.70 -22.59 19.24
N SER A 203 4.04 -21.50 18.85
CA SER A 203 2.92 -20.93 19.62
C SER A 203 1.61 -21.75 19.60
N TYR A 204 1.54 -22.83 18.82
CA TYR A 204 0.35 -23.66 18.70
C TYR A 204 0.19 -24.71 19.80
N GLU A 205 1.28 -25.12 20.49
CA GLU A 205 1.23 -26.21 21.47
C GLU A 205 0.62 -25.82 22.82
N SER A 206 0.55 -24.53 23.15
CA SER A 206 0.07 -24.09 24.47
C SER A 206 -1.46 -24.03 24.61
N SER A 207 -2.22 -24.02 23.51
CA SER A 207 -3.70 -23.94 23.54
C SER A 207 -4.42 -25.30 23.61
N LEU A 208 -3.73 -26.39 23.31
CA LEU A 208 -4.31 -27.75 23.31
C LEU A 208 -4.03 -28.55 24.60
N SER A 209 -3.15 -28.07 25.49
CA SER A 209 -2.80 -28.78 26.72
C SER A 209 -3.70 -28.46 27.92
N SER A 210 -4.59 -27.47 27.84
CA SER A 210 -5.46 -27.11 28.97
C SER A 210 -6.79 -27.90 29.04
N ASP A 211 -7.11 -28.74 28.04
CA ASP A 211 -8.39 -29.49 27.99
C ASP A 211 -8.26 -30.98 28.29
N ARG A 212 -7.11 -31.44 28.82
CA ARG A 212 -6.90 -32.85 29.21
C ARG A 212 -6.63 -33.06 30.69
N THR A 213 -7.34 -32.35 31.55
CA THR A 213 -7.40 -32.75 32.97
C THR A 213 -8.75 -32.31 33.57
N LYS A 214 -9.75 -33.12 33.33
CA LYS A 214 -10.87 -33.32 34.25
C LYS A 214 -11.46 -34.71 34.03
#